data_3cfcca30031b6f5f7e2b140ec55c5a98
#
_entry.id   3cfcca30031b6f5f7e2b140ec55c5a98
#
_cell.length_a   1.000
_cell.length_b   1.000
_cell.length_c   1.000
_cell.angle_alpha   90.00
_cell.angle_beta   90.00
_cell.angle_gamma   90.00
#
_symmetry.space_group_name_H-M   'P 1'
#
loop_
_entity.id
_entity.type
_entity.pdbx_description
1 polymer ?
#
loop_
_entity_poly.entity_id
_entity_poly.type
_entity_poly.pdbx_seq_one_letter_code
_entity_poly.pdbx_strand_id
1 'polypeptide(L)'
;MKISVAITLGIGAVIAFAIITSLSNSSDQANQDIVRVAFFPSIGHAVPIVGIENGIFQRGVGDQIKIETKLFDSGPQVIESIFARSIDVAYVGPGPVINGFLKSHGNDIKILAGAASGGASFIIQPDSGLDSIENFDGKRIASPQISNSQDVSLRYYLASNDLKPIEKGGTVFVLNISNPDIYTLFAKGEIDGAWVPEPWATMLVQELDGVRLFNEEKLWPNEEFASVLLIARTDYLENNPELVKNWLKSHKETVVWINSNADESKSIFESFLKKHMGKSLPTKIIDESFSNLTITSDPIKNSVLTFAERADSLGYLGRSGYNLDGIFYQPDLNLNAMVKQLNG
;
A
#
# COMPACT_ATOMS: atom_id res chain seq x y z
N MET A 1 73.82 31.18 7.63
CA MET A 1 72.64 30.78 6.83
C MET A 1 72.28 29.34 7.13
N LYS A 2 71.87 29.02 8.37
CA LYS A 2 71.45 27.65 8.84
C LYS A 2 70.44 27.68 9.97
N ILE A 3 69.46 28.57 9.92
CA ILE A 3 68.39 28.65 11.00
C ILE A 3 66.97 28.59 10.41
N SER A 4 66.76 28.55 9.11
CA SER A 4 65.40 28.64 8.52
C SER A 4 64.73 27.31 8.18
N VAL A 5 65.37 26.13 8.40
CA VAL A 5 64.79 24.84 7.99
C VAL A 5 64.09 24.08 9.13
N ALA A 6 64.37 24.45 10.39
CA ALA A 6 63.81 23.70 11.54
C ALA A 6 62.37 24.14 11.95
N ILE A 7 61.94 25.34 11.53
CA ILE A 7 60.58 25.89 11.94
C ILE A 7 59.48 25.40 11.02
N THR A 8 59.81 25.04 9.77
CA THR A 8 58.79 24.61 8.77
C THR A 8 58.32 23.14 8.99
N LEU A 9 59.12 22.28 9.62
CA LEU A 9 58.78 20.90 9.91
C LEU A 9 57.90 20.74 11.16
N GLY A 10 57.97 21.69 12.12
CA GLY A 10 57.14 21.67 13.33
C GLY A 10 55.68 22.03 13.10
N ILE A 11 55.41 22.95 12.18
CA ILE A 11 54.05 23.42 11.87
C ILE A 11 53.28 22.40 11.05
N GLY A 12 53.96 21.67 10.15
CA GLY A 12 53.33 20.58 9.36
C GLY A 12 52.85 19.40 10.19
N ALA A 13 53.60 19.05 11.25
CA ALA A 13 53.25 17.93 12.12
C ALA A 13 52.08 18.25 13.05
N VAL A 14 51.94 19.51 13.52
CA VAL A 14 50.81 19.93 14.40
C VAL A 14 49.51 20.04 13.58
N ILE A 15 49.57 20.50 12.32
CA ILE A 15 48.37 20.58 11.44
C ILE A 15 47.93 19.16 11.02
N ALA A 16 48.86 18.24 10.74
CA ALA A 16 48.52 16.86 10.41
C ALA A 16 47.89 16.12 11.62
N PHE A 17 48.34 16.37 12.85
CA PHE A 17 47.75 15.77 14.06
C PHE A 17 46.37 16.35 14.39
N ALA A 18 46.15 17.67 14.15
CA ALA A 18 44.84 18.30 14.32
C ALA A 18 43.80 17.84 13.28
N ILE A 19 44.22 17.50 12.04
CA ILE A 19 43.35 16.97 11.00
C ILE A 19 42.99 15.50 11.28
N ILE A 20 43.92 14.71 11.81
CA ILE A 20 43.65 13.32 12.17
C ILE A 20 42.72 13.21 13.38
N THR A 21 42.81 14.10 14.35
CA THR A 21 41.89 14.13 15.52
C THR A 21 40.50 14.71 15.17
N SER A 22 40.39 15.57 14.16
CA SER A 22 39.09 16.05 13.69
C SER A 22 38.36 15.04 12.77
N LEU A 23 39.09 14.14 12.12
CA LEU A 23 38.52 13.04 11.33
C LEU A 23 38.08 11.85 12.16
N SER A 24 38.60 11.69 13.40
CA SER A 24 38.18 10.62 14.32
C SER A 24 36.98 10.99 15.19
N ASN A 25 36.52 12.24 15.20
CA ASN A 25 35.34 12.67 15.95
C ASN A 25 34.06 12.81 15.10
N SER A 26 34.07 12.38 13.84
CA SER A 26 32.90 12.44 12.94
C SER A 26 32.23 11.10 12.69
N SER A 27 32.46 10.08 13.54
CA SER A 27 31.89 8.73 13.35
C SER A 27 31.01 8.21 14.49
N ASP A 28 30.55 9.06 15.40
CA ASP A 28 29.53 8.69 16.39
C ASP A 28 28.21 9.45 16.21
N GLN A 29 27.78 9.71 14.95
CA GLN A 29 26.36 9.64 14.69
C GLN A 29 26.05 8.14 14.61
N ALA A 30 25.59 7.58 15.73
CA ALA A 30 25.00 6.26 15.75
C ALA A 30 24.09 6.15 14.54
N ASN A 31 24.38 5.21 13.64
CA ASN A 31 23.49 4.85 12.54
C ASN A 31 22.21 4.37 13.20
N GLN A 32 21.28 5.29 13.45
CA GLN A 32 20.00 4.93 14.02
C GLN A 32 19.34 4.03 12.98
N ASP A 33 19.11 2.79 13.35
CA ASP A 33 18.42 1.87 12.46
C ASP A 33 17.05 2.44 12.11
N ILE A 34 16.75 2.51 10.81
CA ILE A 34 15.56 3.17 10.30
C ILE A 34 14.68 2.12 9.62
N VAL A 35 13.38 2.14 9.91
CA VAL A 35 12.36 1.48 9.09
C VAL A 35 11.54 2.52 8.33
N ARG A 36 11.58 2.48 7.01
CA ARG A 36 10.84 3.39 6.13
C ARG A 36 9.55 2.72 5.69
N VAL A 37 8.43 3.31 6.07
CA VAL A 37 7.10 2.72 5.90
C VAL A 37 6.27 3.56 4.94
N ALA A 38 5.72 2.92 3.91
CA ALA A 38 4.80 3.54 2.96
C ALA A 38 3.36 3.08 3.19
N PHE A 39 2.42 4.03 3.14
CA PHE A 39 0.98 3.76 3.15
C PHE A 39 0.20 4.96 2.59
N PHE A 40 -1.12 4.83 2.43
CA PHE A 40 -1.98 5.89 1.93
C PHE A 40 -2.83 6.49 3.06
N PRO A 41 -3.20 7.78 2.99
CA PRO A 41 -4.10 8.40 3.94
C PRO A 41 -5.56 8.01 3.64
N SER A 42 -5.87 6.72 3.71
CA SER A 42 -7.20 6.16 3.43
C SER A 42 -7.60 5.08 4.43
N ILE A 43 -8.90 4.80 4.54
CA ILE A 43 -9.46 3.89 5.56
C ILE A 43 -8.87 2.48 5.48
N GLY A 44 -8.64 1.94 4.28
CA GLY A 44 -8.00 0.63 4.11
C GLY A 44 -6.60 0.53 4.73
N HIS A 45 -5.97 1.68 5.00
CA HIS A 45 -4.64 1.76 5.65
C HIS A 45 -4.75 2.11 7.15
N ALA A 46 -5.89 1.82 7.78
CA ALA A 46 -6.08 2.07 9.21
C ALA A 46 -5.03 1.39 10.08
N VAL A 47 -4.54 0.19 9.71
CA VAL A 47 -3.55 -0.53 10.52
C VAL A 47 -2.24 0.25 10.67
N PRO A 48 -1.52 0.67 9.61
CA PRO A 48 -0.31 1.48 9.80
C PRO A 48 -0.60 2.82 10.45
N ILE A 49 -1.71 3.49 10.12
CA ILE A 49 -2.06 4.79 10.68
C ILE A 49 -2.29 4.70 12.18
N VAL A 50 -3.21 3.85 12.61
CA VAL A 50 -3.57 3.71 14.03
C VAL A 50 -2.41 3.15 14.83
N GLY A 51 -1.73 2.12 14.32
CA GLY A 51 -0.64 1.48 15.04
C GLY A 51 0.59 2.38 15.24
N ILE A 52 0.88 3.27 14.30
CA ILE A 52 1.97 4.25 14.41
C ILE A 52 1.56 5.39 15.35
N GLU A 53 0.40 6.03 15.12
CA GLU A 53 -0.07 7.15 15.94
C GLU A 53 -0.34 6.72 17.41
N ASN A 54 -0.78 5.48 17.66
CA ASN A 54 -0.95 4.91 19.00
C ASN A 54 0.35 4.33 19.60
N GLY A 55 1.47 4.43 18.87
CA GLY A 55 2.80 3.99 19.34
C GLY A 55 2.97 2.46 19.47
N ILE A 56 2.04 1.64 18.94
CA ILE A 56 2.15 0.17 18.99
C ILE A 56 3.38 -0.30 18.22
N PHE A 57 3.61 0.22 17.02
CA PHE A 57 4.80 -0.12 16.23
C PHE A 57 6.08 0.33 16.90
N GLN A 58 6.12 1.55 17.46
CA GLN A 58 7.33 2.05 18.14
C GLN A 58 7.69 1.20 19.35
N ARG A 59 6.71 0.84 20.17
CA ARG A 59 6.94 -0.09 21.33
C ARG A 59 7.44 -1.46 20.86
N GLY A 60 6.95 -1.96 19.72
CA GLY A 60 7.33 -3.27 19.19
C GLY A 60 8.74 -3.33 18.63
N VAL A 61 9.18 -2.29 17.91
CA VAL A 61 10.53 -2.24 17.32
C VAL A 61 11.58 -1.70 18.28
N GLY A 62 11.17 -0.98 19.35
CA GLY A 62 12.05 -0.37 20.34
C GLY A 62 12.45 1.07 19.99
N ASP A 63 12.81 1.85 21.04
CA ASP A 63 13.08 3.29 20.92
C ASP A 63 14.36 3.62 20.12
N GLN A 64 15.25 2.64 19.96
CA GLN A 64 16.47 2.78 19.15
C GLN A 64 16.20 2.77 17.63
N ILE A 65 15.03 2.29 17.20
CA ILE A 65 14.64 2.25 15.80
C ILE A 65 13.79 3.48 15.46
N LYS A 66 14.20 4.21 14.44
CA LYS A 66 13.41 5.34 13.91
C LYS A 66 12.39 4.83 12.90
N ILE A 67 11.11 5.11 13.11
CA ILE A 67 10.05 4.89 12.12
C ILE A 67 9.92 6.15 11.25
N GLU A 68 10.21 6.03 9.95
CA GLU A 68 9.97 7.07 8.97
C GLU A 68 8.79 6.72 8.08
N THR A 69 7.74 7.55 8.10
CA THR A 69 6.53 7.34 7.30
C THR A 69 6.57 8.15 6.03
N LYS A 70 6.13 7.56 4.92
CA LYS A 70 5.91 8.24 3.64
C LYS A 70 4.50 7.98 3.15
N LEU A 71 3.77 9.05 2.87
CA LEU A 71 2.42 8.98 2.33
C LEU A 71 2.48 8.98 0.80
N PHE A 72 1.66 8.12 0.20
CA PHE A 72 1.53 7.97 -1.25
C PHE A 72 0.05 8.01 -1.65
N ASP A 73 -0.19 8.25 -2.95
CA ASP A 73 -1.52 8.24 -3.56
C ASP A 73 -1.70 7.06 -4.52
N SER A 74 -0.64 6.28 -4.76
CA SER A 74 -0.58 5.31 -5.84
C SER A 74 0.26 4.10 -5.51
N GLY A 75 -0.30 2.91 -5.74
CA GLY A 75 0.42 1.65 -5.55
C GLY A 75 1.67 1.49 -6.41
N PRO A 76 1.64 1.79 -7.72
CA PRO A 76 2.83 1.76 -8.55
C PRO A 76 3.98 2.60 -8.03
N GLN A 77 3.72 3.81 -7.51
CA GLN A 77 4.77 4.67 -6.90
C GLN A 77 5.40 4.02 -5.65
N VAL A 78 4.61 3.31 -4.84
CA VAL A 78 5.14 2.55 -3.71
C VAL A 78 6.10 1.46 -4.20
N ILE A 79 5.72 0.69 -5.21
CA ILE A 79 6.55 -0.38 -5.77
C ILE A 79 7.86 0.17 -6.37
N GLU A 80 7.80 1.28 -7.10
CA GLU A 80 9.01 1.96 -7.59
C GLU A 80 9.92 2.43 -6.45
N SER A 81 9.32 2.91 -5.33
CA SER A 81 10.06 3.32 -4.14
C SER A 81 10.70 2.12 -3.40
N ILE A 82 10.07 0.94 -3.43
CA ILE A 82 10.66 -0.33 -2.97
C ILE A 82 11.88 -0.67 -3.83
N PHE A 83 11.76 -0.64 -5.16
CA PHE A 83 12.87 -0.92 -6.08
C PHE A 83 14.02 0.08 -5.93
N ALA A 84 13.71 1.35 -5.69
CA ALA A 84 14.69 2.39 -5.39
C ALA A 84 15.30 2.29 -3.97
N ARG A 85 14.93 1.28 -3.17
CA ARG A 85 15.36 1.08 -1.78
C ARG A 85 15.09 2.29 -0.86
N SER A 86 14.10 3.10 -1.20
CA SER A 86 13.66 4.26 -0.41
C SER A 86 12.52 3.93 0.56
N ILE A 87 11.94 2.72 0.45
CA ILE A 87 10.93 2.13 1.32
C ILE A 87 11.37 0.71 1.67
N ASP A 88 11.16 0.31 2.93
CA ASP A 88 11.53 -0.99 3.46
C ASP A 88 10.29 -1.88 3.67
N VAL A 89 9.21 -1.29 4.17
CA VAL A 89 7.93 -1.93 4.45
C VAL A 89 6.81 -1.08 3.86
N ALA A 90 5.78 -1.69 3.31
CA ALA A 90 4.68 -0.94 2.75
C ALA A 90 3.32 -1.63 2.94
N TYR A 91 2.28 -0.80 2.92
CA TYR A 91 0.89 -1.23 2.84
C TYR A 91 0.35 -0.82 1.47
N VAL A 92 -0.10 -1.77 0.68
CA VAL A 92 -0.48 -1.53 -0.73
C VAL A 92 -1.43 -2.61 -1.25
N GLY A 93 -2.22 -2.29 -2.26
CA GLY A 93 -3.17 -3.23 -2.86
C GLY A 93 -2.52 -4.38 -3.65
N PRO A 94 -3.26 -5.48 -3.91
CA PRO A 94 -2.71 -6.69 -4.54
C PRO A 94 -2.20 -6.46 -5.97
N GLY A 95 -2.84 -5.62 -6.77
CA GLY A 95 -2.43 -5.37 -8.15
C GLY A 95 -0.99 -4.88 -8.30
N PRO A 96 -0.61 -3.77 -7.65
CA PRO A 96 0.77 -3.30 -7.63
C PRO A 96 1.76 -4.33 -7.06
N VAL A 97 1.38 -5.08 -6.01
CA VAL A 97 2.24 -6.11 -5.40
C VAL A 97 2.57 -7.23 -6.39
N ILE A 98 1.55 -7.79 -7.04
CA ILE A 98 1.71 -8.86 -8.04
C ILE A 98 2.58 -8.37 -9.21
N ASN A 99 2.27 -7.19 -9.76
CA ASN A 99 3.05 -6.60 -10.84
C ASN A 99 4.52 -6.35 -10.42
N GLY A 100 4.75 -5.85 -9.21
CA GLY A 100 6.09 -5.62 -8.69
C GLY A 100 6.86 -6.93 -8.48
N PHE A 101 6.22 -7.94 -7.90
CA PHE A 101 6.81 -9.26 -7.72
C PHE A 101 7.23 -9.87 -9.06
N LEU A 102 6.37 -9.84 -10.07
CA LEU A 102 6.68 -10.38 -11.39
C LEU A 102 7.77 -9.59 -12.11
N LYS A 103 7.75 -8.25 -12.04
CA LYS A 103 8.81 -7.39 -12.61
C LYS A 103 10.19 -7.64 -12.01
N SER A 104 10.26 -7.97 -10.72
CA SER A 104 11.49 -8.30 -10.02
C SER A 104 11.87 -9.79 -10.12
N HIS A 105 11.14 -10.58 -10.92
CA HIS A 105 11.33 -12.03 -11.00
C HIS A 105 11.27 -12.73 -9.63
N GLY A 106 10.42 -12.22 -8.72
CA GLY A 106 10.21 -12.77 -7.39
C GLY A 106 11.24 -12.36 -6.33
N ASN A 107 12.19 -11.47 -6.68
CA ASN A 107 13.35 -11.18 -5.83
C ASN A 107 13.17 -10.03 -4.84
N ASP A 108 12.32 -9.04 -5.12
CA ASP A 108 12.36 -7.78 -4.36
C ASP A 108 11.22 -7.60 -3.34
N ILE A 109 10.14 -8.39 -3.43
CA ILE A 109 8.92 -8.16 -2.62
C ILE A 109 8.42 -9.46 -2.02
N LYS A 110 8.01 -9.41 -0.73
CA LYS A 110 7.28 -10.48 -0.05
C LYS A 110 6.03 -9.93 0.63
N ILE A 111 4.92 -10.67 0.53
CA ILE A 111 3.70 -10.41 1.30
C ILE A 111 3.87 -11.04 2.68
N LEU A 112 3.76 -10.21 3.73
CA LEU A 112 3.91 -10.63 5.12
C LEU A 112 2.56 -10.94 5.77
N ALA A 113 1.54 -10.12 5.48
CA ALA A 113 0.20 -10.22 6.06
C ALA A 113 -0.84 -9.50 5.21
N GLY A 114 -2.12 -9.64 5.54
CA GLY A 114 -3.17 -8.71 5.14
C GLY A 114 -3.18 -7.47 6.02
N ALA A 115 -3.96 -6.46 5.64
CA ALA A 115 -4.28 -5.31 6.47
C ALA A 115 -5.77 -4.95 6.39
N ALA A 116 -6.38 -5.11 5.22
CA ALA A 116 -7.81 -4.91 5.02
C ALA A 116 -8.38 -5.85 3.95
N SER A 117 -9.65 -6.20 4.12
CA SER A 117 -10.48 -6.90 3.15
C SER A 117 -11.72 -6.07 2.82
N GLY A 118 -12.16 -6.05 1.55
CA GLY A 118 -13.30 -5.23 1.11
C GLY A 118 -12.95 -3.74 0.99
N GLY A 119 -13.92 -2.89 1.18
CA GLY A 119 -13.74 -1.44 1.18
C GLY A 119 -13.56 -0.82 -0.20
N ALA A 120 -14.06 -1.45 -1.25
CA ALA A 120 -14.21 -0.87 -2.57
C ALA A 120 -15.63 -1.12 -3.10
N SER A 121 -16.16 -0.21 -3.90
CA SER A 121 -17.54 -0.30 -4.37
C SER A 121 -17.70 0.29 -5.76
N PHE A 122 -18.72 -0.17 -6.45
CA PHE A 122 -19.21 0.47 -7.66
C PHE A 122 -20.35 1.41 -7.33
N ILE A 123 -20.14 2.70 -7.56
CA ILE A 123 -21.10 3.77 -7.30
C ILE A 123 -21.56 4.34 -8.63
N ILE A 124 -22.86 4.56 -8.78
CA ILE A 124 -23.46 5.10 -10.00
C ILE A 124 -24.19 6.40 -9.73
N GLN A 125 -24.30 7.24 -10.75
CA GLN A 125 -25.21 8.39 -10.71
C GLN A 125 -26.67 7.91 -10.63
N PRO A 126 -27.54 8.56 -9.85
CA PRO A 126 -28.94 8.16 -9.72
C PRO A 126 -29.67 8.04 -11.06
N ASP A 127 -29.41 8.98 -11.97
CA ASP A 127 -30.08 9.06 -13.29
C ASP A 127 -29.25 8.46 -14.44
N SER A 128 -28.20 7.69 -14.12
CA SER A 128 -27.32 7.08 -15.13
C SER A 128 -28.00 5.97 -15.92
N GLY A 129 -29.03 5.35 -15.39
CA GLY A 129 -29.63 4.13 -15.93
C GLY A 129 -28.74 2.90 -15.82
N LEU A 130 -27.66 2.94 -15.01
CA LEU A 130 -26.72 1.83 -14.79
C LEU A 130 -27.23 0.84 -13.74
N ASP A 131 -28.52 0.53 -13.74
CA ASP A 131 -29.18 -0.40 -12.83
C ASP A 131 -28.98 -1.88 -13.24
N SER A 132 -28.54 -2.12 -14.46
CA SER A 132 -28.16 -3.45 -14.96
C SER A 132 -26.96 -3.39 -15.91
N ILE A 133 -26.30 -4.53 -16.11
CA ILE A 133 -25.09 -4.63 -16.97
C ILE A 133 -25.39 -4.31 -18.44
N GLU A 134 -26.60 -4.56 -18.93
CA GLU A 134 -27.02 -4.30 -20.29
C GLU A 134 -26.99 -2.80 -20.64
N ASN A 135 -27.03 -1.95 -19.63
CA ASN A 135 -27.08 -0.50 -19.78
C ASN A 135 -25.70 0.18 -19.80
N PHE A 136 -24.62 -0.59 -19.84
CA PHE A 136 -23.24 -0.04 -19.82
C PHE A 136 -22.76 0.51 -21.16
N ASP A 137 -23.45 0.22 -22.26
CA ASP A 137 -23.09 0.74 -23.60
C ASP A 137 -23.06 2.28 -23.63
N GLY A 138 -21.94 2.83 -24.10
CA GLY A 138 -21.73 4.27 -24.18
C GLY A 138 -21.49 5.00 -22.86
N LYS A 139 -21.49 4.29 -21.74
CA LYS A 139 -21.32 4.88 -20.39
C LYS A 139 -19.87 5.21 -20.07
N ARG A 140 -19.68 6.27 -19.29
CA ARG A 140 -18.39 6.75 -18.80
C ARG A 140 -18.20 6.29 -17.35
N ILE A 141 -17.31 5.35 -17.16
CA ILE A 141 -17.04 4.74 -15.86
C ILE A 141 -15.60 5.03 -15.46
N ALA A 142 -15.41 5.59 -14.28
CA ALA A 142 -14.09 5.91 -13.76
C ALA A 142 -13.57 4.85 -12.79
N SER A 143 -12.24 4.65 -12.78
CA SER A 143 -11.51 3.92 -11.74
C SER A 143 -10.19 4.63 -11.45
N PRO A 144 -9.63 4.52 -10.21
CA PRO A 144 -8.35 5.12 -9.91
C PRO A 144 -7.26 4.45 -10.73
N GLN A 145 -6.43 5.21 -11.38
CA GLN A 145 -5.20 4.83 -12.09
C GLN A 145 -5.21 3.47 -12.83
N ILE A 146 -4.66 3.45 -14.02
CA ILE A 146 -4.52 2.23 -14.82
C ILE A 146 -3.71 1.15 -14.09
N SER A 147 -4.17 -0.09 -14.18
CA SER A 147 -3.54 -1.29 -13.58
C SER A 147 -3.48 -1.29 -12.05
N ASN A 148 -4.20 -0.41 -11.36
CA ASN A 148 -4.43 -0.60 -9.93
C ASN A 148 -5.52 -1.66 -9.68
N SER A 149 -5.79 -1.98 -8.41
CA SER A 149 -6.73 -3.05 -8.07
C SER A 149 -8.14 -2.78 -8.61
N GLN A 150 -8.65 -1.55 -8.47
CA GLN A 150 -10.01 -1.19 -8.92
C GLN A 150 -10.15 -1.16 -10.45
N ASP A 151 -9.09 -0.75 -11.17
CA ASP A 151 -9.12 -0.79 -12.65
C ASP A 151 -9.17 -2.24 -13.17
N VAL A 152 -8.38 -3.13 -12.58
CA VAL A 152 -8.41 -4.57 -12.92
C VAL A 152 -9.79 -5.16 -12.61
N SER A 153 -10.36 -4.86 -11.45
CA SER A 153 -11.69 -5.35 -11.05
C SER A 153 -12.79 -4.85 -11.98
N LEU A 154 -12.81 -3.56 -12.31
CA LEU A 154 -13.76 -2.99 -13.28
C LEU A 154 -13.65 -3.67 -14.65
N ARG A 155 -12.44 -3.77 -15.19
CA ARG A 155 -12.22 -4.37 -16.52
C ARG A 155 -12.56 -5.86 -16.56
N TYR A 156 -12.26 -6.57 -15.46
CA TYR A 156 -12.66 -7.96 -15.33
C TYR A 156 -14.19 -8.11 -15.25
N TYR A 157 -14.86 -7.22 -14.50
CA TYR A 157 -16.32 -7.20 -14.42
C TYR A 157 -16.94 -6.95 -15.81
N LEU A 158 -16.43 -5.99 -16.56
CA LEU A 158 -16.88 -5.75 -17.95
C LEU A 158 -16.66 -6.98 -18.83
N ALA A 159 -15.45 -7.56 -18.82
CA ALA A 159 -15.10 -8.72 -19.63
C ALA A 159 -15.94 -9.96 -19.30
N SER A 160 -16.26 -10.17 -18.01
CA SER A 160 -17.10 -11.28 -17.55
C SER A 160 -18.57 -11.16 -17.98
N ASN A 161 -18.96 -9.99 -18.47
CA ASN A 161 -20.32 -9.70 -18.98
C ASN A 161 -20.29 -9.33 -20.48
N ASP A 162 -19.29 -9.85 -21.22
CA ASP A 162 -19.14 -9.64 -22.67
C ASP A 162 -19.00 -8.18 -23.11
N LEU A 163 -18.69 -7.27 -22.17
CA LEU A 163 -18.45 -5.85 -22.44
C LEU A 163 -16.95 -5.58 -22.56
N LYS A 164 -16.62 -4.57 -23.36
CA LYS A 164 -15.23 -4.15 -23.57
C LYS A 164 -15.10 -2.62 -23.48
N PRO A 165 -14.00 -2.13 -22.92
CA PRO A 165 -13.64 -0.73 -23.04
C PRO A 165 -13.42 -0.32 -24.51
N ILE A 166 -13.58 0.97 -24.81
CA ILE A 166 -13.39 1.50 -26.17
C ILE A 166 -12.01 1.20 -26.73
N GLU A 167 -10.96 1.30 -25.94
CA GLU A 167 -9.58 1.00 -26.35
C GLU A 167 -9.34 -0.50 -26.66
N LYS A 168 -10.31 -1.36 -26.35
CA LYS A 168 -10.33 -2.79 -26.71
C LYS A 168 -11.38 -3.10 -27.78
N GLY A 169 -11.91 -2.07 -28.46
CA GLY A 169 -12.91 -2.21 -29.52
C GLY A 169 -14.34 -2.41 -29.02
N GLY A 170 -14.63 -2.04 -27.80
CA GLY A 170 -15.98 -2.05 -27.20
C GLY A 170 -16.63 -0.68 -27.19
N THR A 171 -17.57 -0.49 -26.29
CA THR A 171 -18.45 0.70 -26.20
C THR A 171 -18.37 1.44 -24.87
N VAL A 172 -17.77 0.86 -23.84
CA VAL A 172 -17.66 1.46 -22.50
C VAL A 172 -16.45 2.40 -22.42
N PHE A 173 -16.67 3.64 -21.99
CA PHE A 173 -15.59 4.58 -21.73
C PHE A 173 -15.03 4.36 -20.32
N VAL A 174 -13.84 3.77 -20.21
CA VAL A 174 -13.14 3.62 -18.92
C VAL A 174 -12.15 4.75 -18.74
N LEU A 175 -12.35 5.56 -17.69
CA LEU A 175 -11.50 6.69 -17.34
C LEU A 175 -10.61 6.32 -16.13
N ASN A 176 -9.30 6.32 -16.34
CA ASN A 176 -8.32 6.08 -15.29
C ASN A 176 -7.78 7.42 -14.77
N ILE A 177 -8.33 7.89 -13.65
CA ILE A 177 -8.04 9.21 -13.07
C ILE A 177 -7.94 9.11 -11.54
N SER A 178 -7.41 10.15 -10.88
CA SER A 178 -7.27 10.15 -9.42
C SER A 178 -8.63 10.16 -8.71
N ASN A 179 -8.70 9.63 -7.48
CA ASN A 179 -9.95 9.66 -6.70
C ASN A 179 -10.52 11.09 -6.50
N PRO A 180 -9.72 12.14 -6.22
CA PRO A 180 -10.23 13.51 -6.17
C PRO A 180 -10.84 13.99 -7.49
N ASP A 181 -10.26 13.58 -8.64
CA ASP A 181 -10.79 13.92 -9.95
C ASP A 181 -12.09 13.15 -10.23
N ILE A 182 -12.15 11.85 -9.84
CA ILE A 182 -13.38 11.05 -9.89
C ILE A 182 -14.51 11.75 -9.14
N TYR A 183 -14.25 12.17 -7.90
CA TYR A 183 -15.22 12.90 -7.09
C TYR A 183 -15.71 14.18 -7.80
N THR A 184 -14.77 14.94 -8.38
CA THR A 184 -15.08 16.18 -9.08
C THR A 184 -15.92 15.95 -10.34
N LEU A 185 -15.58 14.94 -11.16
CA LEU A 185 -16.32 14.62 -12.37
C LEU A 185 -17.70 14.01 -12.05
N PHE A 186 -17.78 13.22 -10.98
CA PHE A 186 -19.05 12.69 -10.52
C PHE A 186 -19.98 13.83 -10.04
N ALA A 187 -19.49 14.78 -9.26
CA ALA A 187 -20.24 15.95 -8.82
C ALA A 187 -20.77 16.82 -9.98
N LYS A 188 -20.08 16.82 -11.13
CA LYS A 188 -20.51 17.54 -12.36
C LYS A 188 -21.44 16.71 -13.26
N GLY A 189 -21.69 15.44 -12.95
CA GLY A 189 -22.42 14.53 -13.85
C GLY A 189 -21.65 14.20 -15.13
N GLU A 190 -20.32 14.35 -15.14
CA GLU A 190 -19.47 14.09 -16.29
C GLU A 190 -19.06 12.62 -16.44
N ILE A 191 -19.34 11.79 -15.41
CA ILE A 191 -19.21 10.33 -15.43
C ILE A 191 -20.48 9.69 -14.90
N ASP A 192 -20.83 8.53 -15.45
CA ASP A 192 -22.04 7.78 -15.12
C ASP A 192 -21.87 6.87 -13.90
N GLY A 193 -20.64 6.42 -13.63
CA GLY A 193 -20.31 5.59 -12.50
C GLY A 193 -18.83 5.58 -12.17
N ALA A 194 -18.49 5.06 -11.00
CA ALA A 194 -17.13 4.97 -10.52
C ALA A 194 -16.89 3.71 -9.67
N TRP A 195 -15.78 3.03 -9.90
CA TRP A 195 -15.30 1.93 -9.06
C TRP A 195 -14.20 2.46 -8.16
N VAL A 196 -14.50 2.70 -6.89
CA VAL A 196 -13.63 3.46 -5.99
C VAL A 196 -13.50 2.80 -4.62
N PRO A 197 -12.35 3.01 -3.92
CA PRO A 197 -12.15 2.56 -2.56
C PRO A 197 -12.82 3.51 -1.55
N GLU A 198 -12.99 3.04 -0.31
CA GLU A 198 -13.33 3.91 0.81
C GLU A 198 -12.16 4.85 1.19
N PRO A 199 -12.41 6.10 1.59
CA PRO A 199 -13.73 6.69 1.90
C PRO A 199 -14.45 7.28 0.68
N TRP A 200 -13.86 7.21 -0.53
CA TRP A 200 -14.42 7.84 -1.73
C TRP A 200 -15.79 7.29 -2.11
N ALA A 201 -16.00 5.97 -1.96
CA ALA A 201 -17.30 5.37 -2.22
C ALA A 201 -18.38 5.96 -1.33
N THR A 202 -18.12 6.04 -0.02
CA THR A 202 -19.05 6.66 0.93
C THR A 202 -19.25 8.15 0.67
N MET A 203 -18.18 8.90 0.29
CA MET A 203 -18.32 10.32 -0.07
C MET A 203 -19.21 10.52 -1.30
N LEU A 204 -19.07 9.70 -2.35
CA LEU A 204 -19.96 9.78 -3.52
C LEU A 204 -21.43 9.52 -3.14
N VAL A 205 -21.67 8.58 -2.21
CA VAL A 205 -23.03 8.28 -1.75
C VAL A 205 -23.60 9.39 -0.84
N GLN A 206 -22.83 9.84 0.14
CA GLN A 206 -23.35 10.71 1.20
C GLN A 206 -23.37 12.20 0.83
N GLU A 207 -22.47 12.63 -0.06
CA GLU A 207 -22.31 14.04 -0.43
C GLU A 207 -22.84 14.35 -1.83
N LEU A 208 -22.96 13.34 -2.71
CA LEU A 208 -23.33 13.53 -4.11
C LEU A 208 -24.53 12.65 -4.55
N ASP A 209 -25.29 12.11 -3.60
CA ASP A 209 -26.47 11.27 -3.82
C ASP A 209 -26.20 10.03 -4.71
N GLY A 210 -24.96 9.61 -4.84
CA GLY A 210 -24.57 8.42 -5.59
C GLY A 210 -25.23 7.15 -5.03
N VAL A 211 -25.56 6.22 -5.90
CA VAL A 211 -26.14 4.93 -5.54
C VAL A 211 -25.06 3.85 -5.52
N ARG A 212 -24.86 3.19 -4.38
CA ARG A 212 -23.97 2.02 -4.29
C ARG A 212 -24.64 0.84 -4.96
N LEU A 213 -24.17 0.47 -6.15
CA LEU A 213 -24.73 -0.66 -6.88
C LEU A 213 -24.35 -1.98 -6.20
N PHE A 214 -23.07 -2.13 -5.82
CA PHE A 214 -22.59 -3.22 -5.00
C PHE A 214 -21.24 -2.90 -4.36
N ASN A 215 -20.91 -3.64 -3.31
CA ASN A 215 -19.56 -3.71 -2.76
C ASN A 215 -18.75 -4.76 -3.53
N GLU A 216 -17.48 -4.46 -3.80
CA GLU A 216 -16.61 -5.28 -4.64
C GLU A 216 -16.45 -6.72 -4.12
N GLU A 217 -16.38 -6.92 -2.79
CA GLU A 217 -16.23 -8.25 -2.20
C GLU A 217 -17.32 -9.24 -2.61
N LYS A 218 -18.52 -8.76 -2.95
CA LYS A 218 -19.61 -9.61 -3.49
C LYS A 218 -19.27 -10.34 -4.78
N LEU A 219 -18.27 -9.88 -5.50
CA LEU A 219 -17.79 -10.48 -6.75
C LEU A 219 -16.61 -11.44 -6.52
N TRP A 220 -16.19 -11.63 -5.26
CA TRP A 220 -15.04 -12.44 -4.90
C TRP A 220 -15.44 -13.75 -4.22
N PRO A 221 -14.63 -14.82 -4.35
CA PRO A 221 -14.87 -16.08 -3.63
C PRO A 221 -15.00 -15.83 -2.12
N ASN A 222 -16.01 -16.41 -1.51
CA ASN A 222 -16.34 -16.25 -0.08
C ASN A 222 -16.62 -14.80 0.35
N GLU A 223 -16.85 -13.89 -0.59
CA GLU A 223 -16.98 -12.44 -0.33
C GLU A 223 -15.72 -11.86 0.35
N GLU A 224 -14.55 -12.43 0.09
CA GLU A 224 -13.28 -12.00 0.64
C GLU A 224 -12.39 -11.39 -0.44
N PHE A 225 -12.13 -10.09 -0.33
CA PHE A 225 -11.27 -9.33 -1.23
C PHE A 225 -10.10 -8.71 -0.47
N ALA A 226 -8.90 -9.25 -0.63
CA ALA A 226 -7.69 -8.65 -0.07
C ALA A 226 -7.43 -7.28 -0.72
N SER A 227 -7.82 -6.20 -0.04
CA SER A 227 -7.72 -4.84 -0.58
C SER A 227 -6.43 -4.14 -0.20
N VAL A 228 -5.85 -4.44 0.96
CA VAL A 228 -4.55 -3.93 1.40
C VAL A 228 -3.72 -5.04 2.02
N LEU A 229 -2.47 -5.14 1.57
CA LEU A 229 -1.47 -6.11 2.00
C LEU A 229 -0.30 -5.41 2.68
N LEU A 230 0.24 -5.98 3.74
CA LEU A 230 1.53 -5.65 4.29
C LEU A 230 2.61 -6.38 3.51
N ILE A 231 3.53 -5.64 2.91
CA ILE A 231 4.69 -6.17 2.18
C ILE A 231 6.01 -5.66 2.77
N ALA A 232 7.08 -6.39 2.52
CA ALA A 232 8.43 -5.92 2.78
C ALA A 232 9.33 -6.16 1.58
N ARG A 233 10.35 -5.32 1.46
CA ARG A 233 11.46 -5.54 0.54
C ARG A 233 12.26 -6.77 1.00
N THR A 234 12.56 -7.69 0.08
CA THR A 234 13.16 -8.99 0.39
C THR A 234 14.53 -8.86 1.05
N ASP A 235 15.43 -8.02 0.50
CA ASP A 235 16.75 -7.80 1.07
C ASP A 235 16.69 -7.13 2.46
N TYR A 236 15.70 -6.26 2.71
CA TYR A 236 15.49 -5.68 4.04
C TYR A 236 15.05 -6.73 5.06
N LEU A 237 14.14 -7.61 4.66
CA LEU A 237 13.67 -8.73 5.47
C LEU A 237 14.81 -9.71 5.82
N GLU A 238 15.68 -10.02 4.85
CA GLU A 238 16.82 -10.91 5.04
C GLU A 238 17.89 -10.31 5.96
N ASN A 239 18.15 -9.01 5.85
CA ASN A 239 19.15 -8.31 6.64
C ASN A 239 18.65 -7.88 8.03
N ASN A 240 17.32 -7.79 8.23
CA ASN A 240 16.70 -7.30 9.46
C ASN A 240 15.58 -8.24 9.98
N PRO A 241 15.82 -9.56 10.11
CA PRO A 241 14.76 -10.54 10.37
C PRO A 241 14.02 -10.29 11.69
N GLU A 242 14.73 -9.92 12.77
CA GLU A 242 14.11 -9.65 14.07
C GLU A 242 13.27 -8.36 14.04
N LEU A 243 13.73 -7.32 13.34
CA LEU A 243 12.97 -6.09 13.19
C LEU A 243 11.67 -6.34 12.42
N VAL A 244 11.73 -7.08 11.30
CA VAL A 244 10.53 -7.44 10.51
C VAL A 244 9.59 -8.33 11.30
N LYS A 245 10.10 -9.27 12.08
CA LYS A 245 9.30 -10.10 12.99
C LYS A 245 8.58 -9.27 14.05
N ASN A 246 9.27 -8.29 14.66
CA ASN A 246 8.68 -7.38 15.62
C ASN A 246 7.64 -6.46 14.96
N TRP A 247 7.91 -5.98 13.73
CA TRP A 247 6.94 -5.23 12.93
C TRP A 247 5.68 -6.04 12.67
N LEU A 248 5.84 -7.29 12.23
CA LEU A 248 4.70 -8.19 11.97
C LEU A 248 3.90 -8.51 13.24
N LYS A 249 4.57 -8.65 14.37
CA LYS A 249 3.90 -8.81 15.68
C LYS A 249 3.08 -7.58 16.02
N SER A 250 3.66 -6.39 15.92
CA SER A 250 2.97 -5.11 16.17
C SER A 250 1.82 -4.88 15.20
N HIS A 251 1.98 -5.29 13.93
CA HIS A 251 0.91 -5.27 12.95
C HIS A 251 -0.30 -6.11 13.41
N LYS A 252 -0.07 -7.37 13.82
CA LYS A 252 -1.14 -8.25 14.33
C LYS A 252 -1.79 -7.72 15.59
N GLU A 253 -0.97 -7.18 16.50
CA GLU A 253 -1.46 -6.51 17.73
C GLU A 253 -2.35 -5.32 17.37
N THR A 254 -1.95 -4.51 16.39
CA THR A 254 -2.74 -3.36 15.92
C THR A 254 -4.07 -3.80 15.32
N VAL A 255 -4.10 -4.86 14.51
CA VAL A 255 -5.35 -5.42 13.97
C VAL A 255 -6.31 -5.82 15.09
N VAL A 256 -5.82 -6.54 16.10
CA VAL A 256 -6.63 -6.91 17.28
C VAL A 256 -7.11 -5.68 18.02
N TRP A 257 -6.22 -4.69 18.21
CA TRP A 257 -6.54 -3.47 18.92
C TRP A 257 -7.64 -2.65 18.21
N ILE A 258 -7.53 -2.45 16.89
CA ILE A 258 -8.55 -1.73 16.09
C ILE A 258 -9.91 -2.42 16.21
N ASN A 259 -9.95 -3.74 16.04
CA ASN A 259 -11.19 -4.51 16.11
C ASN A 259 -11.84 -4.49 17.51
N SER A 260 -11.03 -4.26 18.57
CA SER A 260 -11.53 -4.17 19.95
C SER A 260 -11.82 -2.75 20.41
N ASN A 261 -11.31 -1.73 19.70
CA ASN A 261 -11.39 -0.31 20.08
C ASN A 261 -11.81 0.53 18.85
N ALA A 262 -12.95 0.18 18.23
CA ALA A 262 -13.39 0.77 16.96
C ALA A 262 -13.52 2.31 17.03
N ASP A 263 -14.16 2.86 18.04
CA ASP A 263 -14.39 4.31 18.16
C ASP A 263 -13.09 5.08 18.40
N GLU A 264 -12.18 4.55 19.22
CA GLU A 264 -10.88 5.16 19.43
C GLU A 264 -10.02 5.10 18.16
N SER A 265 -10.10 3.99 17.41
CA SER A 265 -9.42 3.83 16.12
C SER A 265 -9.86 4.87 15.09
N LYS A 266 -11.15 5.14 15.01
CA LYS A 266 -11.72 6.18 14.14
C LYS A 266 -11.26 7.58 14.56
N SER A 267 -11.23 7.86 15.87
CA SER A 267 -10.74 9.14 16.41
C SER A 267 -9.24 9.37 16.10
N ILE A 268 -8.41 8.34 16.21
CA ILE A 268 -7.00 8.40 15.84
C ILE A 268 -6.86 8.64 14.34
N PHE A 269 -7.62 7.92 13.51
CA PHE A 269 -7.62 8.08 12.07
C PHE A 269 -8.04 9.50 11.66
N GLU A 270 -9.11 10.05 12.26
CA GLU A 270 -9.55 11.42 12.04
C GLU A 270 -8.46 12.44 12.37
N SER A 271 -7.83 12.29 13.53
CA SER A 271 -6.72 13.13 13.99
C SER A 271 -5.54 13.09 13.03
N PHE A 272 -5.21 11.90 12.53
CA PHE A 272 -4.19 11.70 11.51
C PHE A 272 -4.51 12.47 10.22
N LEU A 273 -5.72 12.35 9.68
CA LEU A 273 -6.13 13.09 8.48
C LEU A 273 -6.03 14.59 8.70
N LYS A 274 -6.51 15.10 9.82
CA LYS A 274 -6.41 16.52 10.16
C LYS A 274 -4.96 17.00 10.22
N LYS A 275 -4.09 16.23 10.83
CA LYS A 275 -2.65 16.53 10.98
C LYS A 275 -1.90 16.55 9.64
N HIS A 276 -2.16 15.55 8.77
CA HIS A 276 -1.37 15.33 7.56
C HIS A 276 -2.01 15.89 6.29
N MET A 277 -3.34 15.97 6.24
CA MET A 277 -4.10 16.45 5.07
C MET A 277 -4.72 17.85 5.29
N GLY A 278 -4.57 18.42 6.49
CA GLY A 278 -5.09 19.74 6.84
C GLY A 278 -6.62 19.80 7.03
N LYS A 279 -7.33 18.70 6.80
CA LYS A 279 -8.77 18.58 6.98
C LYS A 279 -9.13 17.17 7.46
N SER A 280 -10.24 17.06 8.18
CA SER A 280 -10.87 15.78 8.54
C SER A 280 -12.03 15.48 7.59
N LEU A 281 -12.47 14.23 7.62
CA LEU A 281 -13.73 13.81 7.03
C LEU A 281 -14.85 13.94 8.08
N PRO A 282 -16.11 14.16 7.66
CA PRO A 282 -17.25 14.05 8.56
C PRO A 282 -17.29 12.69 9.26
N THR A 283 -17.60 12.67 10.56
CA THR A 283 -17.66 11.44 11.36
C THR A 283 -18.52 10.36 10.72
N LYS A 284 -19.69 10.75 10.14
CA LYS A 284 -20.57 9.81 9.43
C LYS A 284 -19.88 9.11 8.27
N ILE A 285 -19.01 9.81 7.52
CA ILE A 285 -18.24 9.23 6.41
C ILE A 285 -17.21 8.24 6.95
N ILE A 286 -16.52 8.59 8.02
CA ILE A 286 -15.55 7.71 8.67
C ILE A 286 -16.25 6.43 9.17
N ASP A 287 -17.37 6.58 9.89
CA ASP A 287 -18.13 5.47 10.46
C ASP A 287 -18.60 4.49 9.38
N GLU A 288 -19.23 5.00 8.33
CA GLU A 288 -19.72 4.17 7.23
C GLU A 288 -18.58 3.52 6.46
N SER A 289 -17.50 4.27 6.17
CA SER A 289 -16.34 3.72 5.48
C SER A 289 -15.68 2.58 6.26
N PHE A 290 -15.54 2.71 7.59
CA PHE A 290 -15.05 1.62 8.42
C PHE A 290 -15.97 0.40 8.42
N SER A 291 -17.28 0.59 8.30
CA SER A 291 -18.25 -0.52 8.25
C SER A 291 -18.21 -1.30 6.92
N ASN A 292 -17.68 -0.70 5.86
CA ASN A 292 -17.61 -1.30 4.53
C ASN A 292 -16.33 -2.11 4.28
N LEU A 293 -15.49 -2.30 5.30
CA LEU A 293 -14.28 -3.12 5.19
C LEU A 293 -14.03 -3.90 6.48
N THR A 294 -13.21 -4.93 6.36
CA THR A 294 -12.76 -5.76 7.49
C THR A 294 -11.27 -5.53 7.71
N ILE A 295 -10.87 -5.13 8.92
CA ILE A 295 -9.47 -5.05 9.33
C ILE A 295 -9.00 -6.46 9.70
N THR A 296 -7.99 -6.98 8.98
CA THR A 296 -7.51 -8.36 9.13
C THR A 296 -6.01 -8.47 8.91
N SER A 297 -5.35 -9.38 9.60
CA SER A 297 -3.96 -9.75 9.33
C SER A 297 -3.82 -10.97 8.39
N ASP A 298 -4.93 -11.59 8.00
CA ASP A 298 -4.92 -12.64 6.99
C ASP A 298 -4.66 -12.03 5.60
N PRO A 299 -3.64 -12.46 4.86
CA PRO A 299 -3.40 -11.97 3.51
C PRO A 299 -4.44 -12.47 2.50
N ILE A 300 -5.38 -13.33 2.89
CA ILE A 300 -6.42 -13.94 2.06
C ILE A 300 -5.82 -14.47 0.76
N LYS A 301 -4.93 -15.46 0.88
CA LYS A 301 -4.13 -15.97 -0.23
C LYS A 301 -4.94 -16.29 -1.48
N ASN A 302 -6.12 -16.90 -1.31
CA ASN A 302 -7.00 -17.22 -2.43
C ASN A 302 -7.46 -15.95 -3.17
N SER A 303 -7.76 -14.86 -2.48
CA SER A 303 -8.11 -13.59 -3.11
C SER A 303 -6.95 -13.02 -3.92
N VAL A 304 -5.72 -13.06 -3.38
CA VAL A 304 -4.52 -12.60 -4.11
C VAL A 304 -4.28 -13.43 -5.38
N LEU A 305 -4.43 -14.75 -5.31
CA LEU A 305 -4.27 -15.64 -6.46
C LEU A 305 -5.40 -15.43 -7.49
N THR A 306 -6.64 -15.32 -7.06
CA THR A 306 -7.78 -14.98 -7.94
C THR A 306 -7.59 -13.61 -8.61
N PHE A 307 -7.02 -12.64 -7.88
CA PHE A 307 -6.68 -11.35 -8.49
C PHE A 307 -5.67 -11.51 -9.65
N ALA A 308 -4.63 -12.32 -9.44
CA ALA A 308 -3.65 -12.59 -10.48
C ALA A 308 -4.27 -13.28 -11.71
N GLU A 309 -5.15 -14.26 -11.50
CA GLU A 309 -5.89 -14.93 -12.58
C GLU A 309 -6.73 -13.93 -13.39
N ARG A 310 -7.46 -13.04 -12.70
CA ARG A 310 -8.25 -11.99 -13.35
C ARG A 310 -7.38 -11.01 -14.13
N ALA A 311 -6.26 -10.56 -13.54
CA ALA A 311 -5.32 -9.67 -14.19
C ALA A 311 -4.65 -10.31 -15.42
N ASP A 312 -4.32 -11.61 -15.35
CA ASP A 312 -3.75 -12.38 -16.46
C ASP A 312 -4.75 -12.53 -17.61
N SER A 313 -6.01 -12.86 -17.31
CA SER A 313 -7.08 -12.96 -18.32
C SER A 313 -7.29 -11.67 -19.11
N LEU A 314 -6.97 -10.54 -18.51
CA LEU A 314 -7.00 -9.21 -19.15
C LEU A 314 -5.70 -8.84 -19.89
N GLY A 315 -4.66 -9.70 -19.77
CA GLY A 315 -3.34 -9.49 -20.38
C GLY A 315 -2.43 -8.54 -19.62
N TYR A 316 -2.69 -8.27 -18.32
CA TYR A 316 -1.87 -7.38 -17.50
C TYR A 316 -0.58 -8.02 -16.98
N LEU A 317 -0.50 -9.37 -16.91
CA LEU A 317 0.66 -10.07 -16.36
C LEU A 317 1.66 -10.55 -17.40
N GLY A 318 1.44 -10.20 -18.69
CA GLY A 318 2.34 -10.52 -19.79
C GLY A 318 1.84 -11.70 -20.65
N ARG A 319 2.64 -12.08 -21.69
CA ARG A 319 2.23 -13.11 -22.66
C ARG A 319 2.75 -14.51 -22.38
N SER A 320 3.68 -14.65 -21.45
CA SER A 320 4.40 -15.91 -21.17
C SER A 320 3.87 -16.66 -19.93
N GLY A 321 2.72 -16.25 -19.42
CA GLY A 321 2.22 -16.72 -18.13
C GLY A 321 2.92 -16.03 -16.95
N TYR A 322 2.46 -16.35 -15.73
CA TYR A 322 3.02 -15.78 -14.51
C TYR A 322 3.29 -16.89 -13.48
N ASN A 323 4.26 -16.62 -12.58
CA ASN A 323 4.55 -17.46 -11.43
C ASN A 323 4.60 -16.61 -10.17
N LEU A 324 3.81 -16.97 -9.16
CA LEU A 324 3.76 -16.32 -7.85
C LEU A 324 4.37 -17.17 -6.74
N ASP A 325 5.13 -18.21 -7.09
CA ASP A 325 5.80 -19.03 -6.09
C ASP A 325 6.72 -18.18 -5.22
N GLY A 326 6.56 -18.32 -3.91
CA GLY A 326 7.35 -17.54 -2.94
C GLY A 326 6.94 -16.08 -2.76
N ILE A 327 5.82 -15.60 -3.32
CA ILE A 327 5.33 -14.24 -3.06
C ILE A 327 4.94 -14.04 -1.59
N PHE A 328 4.40 -15.09 -0.93
CA PHE A 328 4.07 -15.05 0.49
C PHE A 328 5.30 -15.41 1.33
N TYR A 329 5.59 -14.57 2.32
CA TYR A 329 6.62 -14.83 3.31
C TYR A 329 6.24 -16.02 4.19
N GLN A 330 7.20 -16.94 4.39
CA GLN A 330 7.06 -18.13 5.24
C GLN A 330 8.20 -18.13 6.26
N PRO A 331 7.97 -17.65 7.50
CA PRO A 331 9.03 -17.51 8.49
C PRO A 331 9.73 -18.83 8.84
N ASP A 332 9.01 -19.96 8.81
CA ASP A 332 9.55 -21.27 9.23
C ASP A 332 10.48 -21.93 8.21
N LEU A 333 10.39 -21.58 6.93
CA LEU A 333 11.27 -22.12 5.89
C LEU A 333 12.67 -21.47 5.90
N ASN A 334 12.76 -20.22 6.29
CA ASN A 334 14.05 -19.52 6.34
C ASN A 334 14.92 -19.94 7.53
N LEU A 335 14.33 -20.29 8.67
CA LEU A 335 15.09 -20.86 9.79
C LEU A 335 15.75 -22.19 9.42
N ASN A 336 15.05 -23.06 8.69
CA ASN A 336 15.58 -24.35 8.25
C ASN A 336 16.65 -24.22 7.16
N ALA A 337 16.60 -23.19 6.32
CA ALA A 337 17.62 -22.89 5.32
C ALA A 337 18.89 -22.33 5.97
N MET A 338 18.78 -21.44 6.96
CA MET A 338 19.93 -20.93 7.72
C MET A 338 20.62 -22.01 8.55
N VAL A 339 19.87 -22.92 9.17
CA VAL A 339 20.44 -24.05 9.92
C VAL A 339 21.17 -25.02 8.99
N LYS A 340 20.71 -25.21 7.73
CA LYS A 340 21.44 -26.01 6.73
C LYS A 340 22.74 -25.35 6.24
N GLN A 341 22.79 -24.02 6.15
CA GLN A 341 24.02 -23.27 5.77
C GLN A 341 25.05 -23.21 6.91
N LEU A 342 24.64 -23.35 8.17
CA LEU A 342 25.56 -23.36 9.32
C LEU A 342 26.12 -24.75 9.64
N ASN A 343 25.52 -25.82 9.08
CA ASN A 343 25.88 -27.21 9.32
C ASN A 343 26.50 -27.90 8.07
N GLY A 344 26.80 -27.18 7.00
CA GLY A 344 27.49 -27.64 5.80
C GLY A 344 28.77 -26.87 5.56
#